data_57f3a1e356a9a767c0f4a69ce3ad713e
#
_entry.id   57f3a1e356a9a767c0f4a69ce3ad713e
#
_cell.length_a   1.000
_cell.length_b   1.000
_cell.length_c   1.000
_cell.angle_alpha   90.00
_cell.angle_beta   90.00
_cell.angle_gamma   90.00
#
_symmetry.space_group_name_H-M   'P 1'
#
loop_
_entity.id
_entity.type
_entity.pdbx_description
1 polymer ?
#
loop_
_entity_poly.entity_id
_entity_poly.type
_entity_poly.pdbx_seq_one_letter_code
_entity_poly.pdbx_strand_id
1 'polypeptide(L)' 'MQRKNVIVVISEEVEVFGNFKKMCEAKGFPYHSLKMKTFPITHENVIILRVPFK' A
#
# COMPACT_ATOMS: atom_id res chain seq x y z
N MET A 1 -3.55 22.88 -5.58
CA MET A 1 -3.01 21.58 -6.00
C MET A 1 -3.08 20.59 -4.86
N GLN A 2 -3.63 19.47 -5.12
CA GLN A 2 -3.75 18.46 -4.10
C GLN A 2 -2.58 17.52 -4.12
N ARG A 3 -2.21 17.10 -2.92
CA ARG A 3 -1.19 16.09 -2.82
C ARG A 3 -1.84 14.74 -2.79
N LYS A 4 -1.20 13.81 -3.43
CA LYS A 4 -1.63 12.44 -3.39
C LYS A 4 -0.55 11.60 -2.77
N ASN A 5 -0.98 10.58 -2.06
CA ASN A 5 -0.04 9.60 -1.56
C ASN A 5 -0.07 8.40 -2.48
N VAL A 6 1.07 7.78 -2.62
CA VAL A 6 1.15 6.53 -3.37
C VAL A 6 1.47 5.42 -2.39
N ILE A 7 1.04 4.23 -2.75
CA ILE A 7 1.27 3.05 -1.94
C ILE A 7 2.40 2.26 -2.57
N VAL A 8 3.44 2.02 -1.81
CA VAL A 8 4.59 1.28 -2.28
C VAL A 8 4.58 -0.08 -1.59
N VAL A 9 4.62 -1.12 -2.39
CA VAL A 9 4.59 -2.49 -1.90
C VAL A 9 5.94 -3.12 -2.21
N ILE A 10 6.61 -3.58 -1.17
CA ILE A 10 7.94 -4.15 -1.28
C ILE A 10 7.88 -5.62 -0.89
N SER A 11 8.23 -6.47 -1.82
CA SER A 11 8.38 -7.90 -1.58
C SER A 11 9.60 -8.33 -2.36
N GLU A 12 9.49 -9.34 -3.21
CA GLU A 12 10.60 -9.66 -4.11
C GLU A 12 10.77 -8.58 -5.15
N GLU A 13 9.68 -7.87 -5.46
CA GLU A 13 9.71 -6.76 -6.38
C GLU A 13 9.06 -5.57 -5.71
N VAL A 14 9.38 -4.38 -6.22
CA VAL A 14 8.79 -3.16 -5.72
C VAL A 14 7.69 -2.72 -6.69
N GLU A 15 6.50 -2.51 -6.15
CA GLU A 15 5.36 -2.07 -6.94
C GLU A 15 4.79 -0.81 -6.33
N VAL A 16 4.25 0.05 -7.19
CA VAL A 16 3.68 1.32 -6.75
C VAL A 16 2.23 1.38 -7.22
N PHE A 17 1.35 1.74 -6.31
CA PHE A 17 -0.07 1.89 -6.61
C PHE A 17 -0.52 3.27 -6.18
N GLY A 18 -1.44 3.85 -6.93
CA GLY A 18 -1.96 5.16 -6.60
C GLY A 18 -3.05 5.15 -5.56
N ASN A 19 -3.53 3.97 -5.19
CA ASN A 19 -4.68 3.84 -4.32
C ASN A 19 -4.55 2.58 -3.49
N PHE A 20 -4.77 2.73 -2.16
CA PHE A 20 -4.59 1.59 -1.28
C PHE A 20 -5.61 0.49 -1.56
N LYS A 21 -6.85 0.88 -1.82
CA LYS A 21 -7.89 -0.10 -2.08
C LYS A 21 -7.56 -0.91 -3.34
N LYS A 22 -7.09 -0.23 -4.38
CA LYS A 22 -6.72 -0.92 -5.61
C LYS A 22 -5.53 -1.83 -5.40
N MET A 23 -4.60 -1.41 -4.55
CA MET A 23 -3.46 -2.26 -4.23
C MET A 23 -3.94 -3.55 -3.59
N CYS A 24 -4.85 -3.45 -2.63
CA CYS A 24 -5.35 -4.63 -1.96
C CYS A 24 -6.10 -5.54 -2.92
N GLU A 25 -6.86 -4.97 -3.85
CA GLU A 25 -7.57 -5.77 -4.83
C GLU A 25 -6.59 -6.49 -5.76
N ALA A 26 -5.56 -5.79 -6.18
CA ALA A 26 -4.59 -6.38 -7.10
C ALA A 26 -3.79 -7.49 -6.44
N LYS A 27 -3.47 -7.31 -5.15
CA LYS A 27 -2.64 -8.28 -4.46
C LYS A 27 -3.46 -9.34 -3.73
N GLY A 28 -4.77 -9.14 -3.66
CA GLY A 28 -5.61 -10.08 -2.93
C GLY A 28 -5.53 -9.93 -1.43
N PHE A 29 -5.17 -8.73 -0.95
CA PHE A 29 -5.05 -8.48 0.48
C PHE A 29 -6.38 -8.05 1.06
N PRO A 30 -6.62 -8.31 2.36
CA PRO A 30 -7.85 -7.91 3.02
C PRO A 30 -7.84 -6.41 3.31
N TYR A 31 -8.53 -5.65 2.49
CA TYR A 31 -8.51 -4.20 2.59
C TYR A 31 -8.99 -3.72 3.96
N HIS A 32 -10.11 -4.28 4.43
CA HIS A 32 -10.70 -3.80 5.68
C HIS A 32 -9.81 -4.08 6.88
N SER A 33 -9.07 -5.17 6.82
CA SER A 33 -8.15 -5.47 7.90
C SER A 33 -6.94 -4.57 7.87
N LEU A 34 -6.40 -4.32 6.68
CA LEU A 34 -5.16 -3.58 6.56
C LEU A 34 -5.36 -2.09 6.74
N LYS A 35 -6.51 -1.56 6.34
CA LYS A 35 -6.74 -0.12 6.46
C LYS A 35 -6.75 0.36 7.89
N MET A 36 -6.97 -0.55 8.84
CA MET A 36 -6.98 -0.20 10.26
C MET A 36 -5.58 -0.13 10.84
N LYS A 37 -4.59 -0.55 10.10
CA LYS A 37 -3.23 -0.57 10.60
C LYS A 37 -2.50 0.71 10.26
N THR A 38 -1.45 0.97 11.01
CA THR A 38 -0.62 2.15 10.80
C THR A 38 0.54 1.80 9.89
N PHE A 39 0.82 2.67 8.92
CA PHE A 39 1.95 2.45 8.05
C PHE A 39 3.26 2.69 8.80
N PRO A 40 4.29 1.94 8.46
CA PRO A 40 4.32 0.89 7.44
C PRO A 40 3.60 -0.36 7.91
N ILE A 41 2.98 -1.05 6.97
CA ILE A 41 2.24 -2.27 7.27
C ILE A 41 3.07 -3.45 6.79
N THR A 42 3.23 -4.43 7.66
CA THR A 42 3.87 -5.69 7.28
C THR A 42 2.79 -6.76 7.21
N HIS A 43 2.66 -7.38 6.05
CA HIS A 43 1.65 -8.42 5.83
C HIS A 43 2.33 -9.58 5.12
N GLU A 44 2.40 -10.71 5.81
CA GLU A 44 3.11 -11.88 5.31
C GLU A 44 4.51 -11.46 4.96
N ASN A 45 5.12 -11.56 3.98
CA ASN A 45 6.48 -11.12 3.73
C ASN A 45 6.52 -9.86 2.90
N VAL A 46 5.48 -9.04 3.02
CA VAL A 46 5.33 -7.84 2.21
C VAL A 46 5.31 -6.63 3.11
N ILE A 47 6.01 -5.59 2.71
CA ILE A 47 6.01 -4.32 3.42
C ILE A 47 5.26 -3.31 2.58
N ILE A 48 4.30 -2.63 3.19
CA ILE A 48 3.45 -1.66 2.52
C ILE A 48 3.70 -0.29 3.12
N LEU A 49 4.07 0.65 2.28
CA LEU A 49 4.38 2.01 2.70
C LEU A 49 3.44 2.98 2.01
N ARG A 50 3.19 4.10 2.68
CA ARG A 50 2.46 5.20 2.08
C ARG A 50 3.42 6.38 1.97
N VAL A 51 3.65 6.82 0.76
CA VAL A 51 4.62 7.85 0.46
C VAL A 51 3.93 9.01 -0.24
N PRO A 52 4.21 10.25 0.17
CA PRO A 52 3.63 11.38 -0.53
C PRO A 52 4.19 11.50 -1.94
N PHE A 53 3.32 11.84 -2.85
CA PHE A 53 3.68 11.98 -4.26
C PHE A 53 3.51 13.42 -4.67
N LYS A 54 4.53 14.00 -5.22
CA LYS A 54 4.48 15.39 -5.67
C LYS A 54 4.23 15.49 -7.15
#